data_307af1141a6485e71b55cefe09a948e6
#
_entry.id   307af1141a6485e71b55cefe09a948e6
#
_cell.length_a   1.000
_cell.length_b   1.000
_cell.length_c   1.000
_cell.angle_alpha   90.00
_cell.angle_beta   90.00
_cell.angle_gamma   90.00
#
_symmetry.space_group_name_H-M   'P 1'
#
loop_
_entity.id
_entity.type
_entity.pdbx_description
1 polymer ?
#
loop_
_entity_poly.entity_id
_entity_poly.type
_entity_poly.pdbx_seq_one_letter_code
_entity_poly.pdbx_strand_id
1 'polypeptide(L)'
;TKKPKKMRGRKLSSQRWLTRQLNDPFVSQTHDRGLRSRAAIKLEQMDDKHHFLKPHMKIVDLGCAPGGWLQIISKRCRLDAGIGCLVGIDLLETEAVAGSYILQGDIHDPLMLEEIKSHLEGKADIVLSDMAAATTGHRPTDHLRTMGLLEIAIDFADEVLADGGVFLAKAFRGGADKSLLGLLNERFEKVKHLKPAASRVESVETYLLATGYLRVEKAEKARD
;
A
#
# COMPACT_ATOMS: atom_id res chain seq x y z
N THR A 1 27.72 1.53 -15.49
CA THR A 1 27.01 0.49 -14.74
C THR A 1 27.86 0.08 -13.53
N LYS A 2 27.36 0.34 -12.32
CA LYS A 2 28.02 -0.08 -11.07
C LYS A 2 27.95 -1.60 -10.93
N LYS A 3 29.07 -2.27 -10.65
CA LYS A 3 29.12 -3.72 -10.40
C LYS A 3 29.25 -3.99 -8.90
N PRO A 4 28.55 -5.00 -8.35
CA PRO A 4 28.68 -5.38 -6.93
C PRO A 4 30.11 -5.83 -6.61
N LYS A 5 30.66 -5.40 -5.46
CA LYS A 5 32.05 -5.68 -5.04
C LYS A 5 32.34 -7.17 -4.73
N LYS A 6 31.33 -8.01 -4.46
CA LYS A 6 31.49 -9.46 -4.18
C LYS A 6 30.42 -10.26 -4.93
N MET A 7 30.77 -10.77 -6.10
CA MET A 7 29.88 -11.61 -6.94
C MET A 7 30.25 -13.10 -6.91
N ARG A 8 31.48 -13.45 -6.50
CA ARG A 8 32.01 -14.81 -6.52
C ARG A 8 31.22 -15.71 -5.54
N GLY A 9 30.69 -16.83 -6.01
CA GLY A 9 29.92 -17.79 -5.21
C GLY A 9 28.40 -17.54 -5.10
N ARG A 10 27.86 -16.46 -5.68
CA ARG A 10 26.41 -16.21 -5.69
C ARG A 10 25.73 -16.76 -6.94
N LYS A 11 24.48 -17.25 -6.80
CA LYS A 11 23.66 -17.67 -7.95
C LYS A 11 23.52 -16.53 -8.97
N LEU A 12 23.46 -16.84 -10.27
CA LEU A 12 23.34 -15.86 -11.36
C LEU A 12 22.11 -14.95 -11.20
N SER A 13 21.01 -15.48 -10.67
CA SER A 13 19.81 -14.68 -10.35
C SER A 13 20.08 -13.60 -9.30
N SER A 14 20.81 -13.96 -8.24
CA SER A 14 21.21 -13.01 -7.18
C SER A 14 22.20 -11.96 -7.69
N GLN A 15 23.11 -12.33 -8.58
CA GLN A 15 24.07 -11.39 -9.20
C GLN A 15 23.34 -10.37 -10.09
N ARG A 16 22.38 -10.83 -10.91
CA ARG A 16 21.53 -9.97 -11.75
C ARG A 16 20.65 -9.04 -10.90
N TRP A 17 20.11 -9.54 -9.80
CA TRP A 17 19.32 -8.75 -8.87
C TRP A 17 20.15 -7.63 -8.22
N LEU A 18 21.33 -7.95 -7.67
CA LEU A 18 22.25 -6.98 -7.07
C LEU A 18 22.70 -5.91 -8.08
N THR A 19 23.05 -6.31 -9.30
CA THR A 19 23.46 -5.38 -10.35
C THR A 19 22.33 -4.42 -10.71
N ARG A 20 21.09 -4.91 -10.79
CA ARG A 20 19.90 -4.08 -11.03
C ARG A 20 19.66 -3.12 -9.87
N GLN A 21 19.74 -3.58 -8.63
CA GLN A 21 19.56 -2.74 -7.44
C GLN A 21 20.55 -1.58 -7.41
N LEU A 22 21.83 -1.85 -7.67
CA LEU A 22 22.90 -0.83 -7.64
C LEU A 22 22.79 0.22 -8.76
N ASN A 23 22.10 -0.10 -9.84
CA ASN A 23 21.93 0.78 -10.99
C ASN A 23 20.51 1.34 -11.15
N ASP A 24 19.63 1.06 -10.19
CA ASP A 24 18.29 1.60 -10.16
C ASP A 24 18.32 3.03 -9.62
N PRO A 25 17.95 4.05 -10.42
CA PRO A 25 18.01 5.44 -10.01
C PRO A 25 17.12 5.73 -8.78
N PHE A 26 16.02 5.00 -8.63
CA PHE A 26 15.11 5.15 -7.49
C PHE A 26 15.71 4.58 -6.20
N VAL A 27 16.60 3.59 -6.26
CA VAL A 27 17.33 3.10 -5.08
C VAL A 27 18.32 4.16 -4.58
N SER A 28 19.07 4.82 -5.49
CA SER A 28 19.93 5.93 -5.11
C SER A 28 19.12 7.08 -4.50
N GLN A 29 18.04 7.48 -5.17
CA GLN A 29 17.15 8.54 -4.70
C GLN A 29 16.56 8.23 -3.32
N THR A 30 16.21 6.97 -3.04
CA THR A 30 15.71 6.53 -1.74
C THR A 30 16.75 6.76 -0.65
N HIS A 31 17.99 6.35 -0.90
CA HIS A 31 19.11 6.53 0.03
C HIS A 31 19.42 8.02 0.27
N ASP A 32 19.52 8.81 -0.80
CA ASP A 32 19.87 10.24 -0.72
C ASP A 32 18.82 11.05 0.06
N ARG A 33 17.56 10.59 0.08
CA ARG A 33 16.45 11.21 0.78
C ARG A 33 16.15 10.62 2.16
N GLY A 34 16.91 9.63 2.61
CA GLY A 34 16.67 8.92 3.88
C GLY A 34 15.34 8.16 3.92
N LEU A 35 14.84 7.73 2.76
CA LEU A 35 13.61 6.94 2.68
C LEU A 35 13.93 5.46 2.95
N ARG A 36 13.08 4.81 3.73
CA ARG A 36 13.27 3.41 4.16
C ARG A 36 13.11 2.40 3.04
N SER A 37 12.32 2.74 2.03
CA SER A 37 12.09 1.85 0.90
C SER A 37 11.78 2.61 -0.38
N ARG A 38 12.03 1.94 -1.51
CA ARG A 38 11.64 2.40 -2.84
C ARG A 38 10.12 2.53 -3.02
N ALA A 39 9.33 1.81 -2.21
CA ALA A 39 7.88 1.93 -2.19
C ALA A 39 7.44 3.36 -1.85
N ALA A 40 8.19 4.08 -1.02
CA ALA A 40 7.95 5.49 -0.71
C ALA A 40 7.83 6.36 -1.98
N ILE A 41 8.74 6.18 -2.94
CA ILE A 41 8.71 6.94 -4.20
C ILE A 41 7.49 6.58 -5.06
N LYS A 42 7.04 5.32 -5.02
CA LYS A 42 5.82 4.92 -5.73
C LYS A 42 4.59 5.64 -5.20
N LEU A 43 4.43 5.67 -3.87
CA LEU A 43 3.32 6.39 -3.23
C LEU A 43 3.37 7.87 -3.57
N GLU A 44 4.54 8.49 -3.46
CA GLU A 44 4.75 9.89 -3.80
C GLU A 44 4.32 10.21 -5.23
N GLN A 45 4.75 9.41 -6.23
CA GLN A 45 4.39 9.59 -7.63
C GLN A 45 2.88 9.41 -7.90
N MET A 46 2.24 8.45 -7.20
CA MET A 46 0.80 8.26 -7.30
C MET A 46 0.04 9.44 -6.72
N ASP A 47 0.48 9.94 -5.56
CA ASP A 47 -0.16 11.09 -4.94
C ASP A 47 0.12 12.41 -5.67
N ASP A 48 1.31 12.64 -6.23
CA ASP A 48 1.61 13.81 -7.08
C ASP A 48 0.64 13.93 -8.26
N LYS A 49 0.19 12.79 -8.79
CA LYS A 49 -0.72 12.74 -9.94
C LYS A 49 -2.19 12.78 -9.55
N HIS A 50 -2.55 12.25 -8.41
CA HIS A 50 -3.96 12.02 -8.04
C HIS A 50 -4.40 12.82 -6.82
N HIS A 51 -3.48 13.36 -6.03
CA HIS A 51 -3.71 14.28 -4.92
C HIS A 51 -4.70 13.74 -3.88
N PHE A 52 -4.57 12.45 -3.50
CA PHE A 52 -5.46 11.82 -2.53
C PHE A 52 -5.02 12.00 -1.08
N LEU A 53 -3.73 12.27 -0.80
CA LEU A 53 -3.25 12.59 0.53
C LEU A 53 -3.50 14.07 0.85
N LYS A 54 -4.23 14.34 1.93
CA LYS A 54 -4.55 15.69 2.38
C LYS A 54 -4.07 15.88 3.82
N PRO A 55 -3.80 17.13 4.26
CA PRO A 55 -3.51 17.40 5.66
C PRO A 55 -4.59 16.89 6.60
N HIS A 56 -4.17 16.38 7.76
CA HIS A 56 -5.03 16.02 8.89
C HIS A 56 -5.99 14.85 8.67
N MET A 57 -5.73 14.01 7.66
CA MET A 57 -6.52 12.81 7.39
C MET A 57 -6.25 11.70 8.42
N LYS A 58 -7.23 10.82 8.58
CA LYS A 58 -7.13 9.55 9.29
C LYS A 58 -6.85 8.44 8.30
N ILE A 59 -5.69 7.79 8.42
CA ILE A 59 -5.15 6.89 7.40
C ILE A 59 -4.71 5.59 8.03
N VAL A 60 -5.00 4.47 7.35
CA VAL A 60 -4.46 3.15 7.70
C VAL A 60 -3.55 2.66 6.57
N ASP A 61 -2.36 2.15 6.93
CA ASP A 61 -1.37 1.58 6.02
C ASP A 61 -1.15 0.08 6.34
N LEU A 62 -1.69 -0.79 5.49
CA LEU A 62 -1.61 -2.25 5.61
C LEU A 62 -0.36 -2.77 4.91
N GLY A 63 0.50 -3.50 5.65
CA GLY A 63 1.80 -3.93 5.16
C GLY A 63 2.81 -2.78 5.19
N CYS A 64 2.85 -2.06 6.31
CA CYS A 64 3.59 -0.81 6.43
C CYS A 64 5.13 -0.97 6.46
N ALA A 65 5.65 -2.16 6.79
CA ALA A 65 7.09 -2.38 6.90
C ALA A 65 7.84 -2.16 5.56
N PRO A 66 8.99 -1.57 5.58
CA PRO A 66 9.80 -1.00 6.68
C PRO A 66 9.45 0.45 7.05
N GLY A 67 8.29 0.99 6.63
CA GLY A 67 7.83 2.33 6.96
C GLY A 67 8.04 3.40 5.88
N GLY A 68 8.32 2.99 4.64
CA GLY A 68 8.54 3.93 3.55
C GLY A 68 7.29 4.74 3.19
N TRP A 69 6.11 4.10 3.19
CA TRP A 69 4.85 4.80 2.97
C TRP A 69 4.48 5.67 4.16
N LEU A 70 4.69 5.20 5.38
CA LEU A 70 4.46 5.98 6.60
C LEU A 70 5.22 7.32 6.57
N GLN A 71 6.48 7.33 6.10
CA GLN A 71 7.28 8.56 5.98
C GLN A 71 6.65 9.58 5.02
N ILE A 72 6.13 9.13 3.87
CA ILE A 72 5.48 10.00 2.88
C ILE A 72 4.15 10.52 3.41
N ILE A 73 3.35 9.64 4.02
CA ILE A 73 2.03 9.99 4.56
C ILE A 73 2.17 11.02 5.68
N SER A 74 3.02 10.73 6.68
CA SER A 74 3.27 11.62 7.82
C SER A 74 3.61 13.03 7.36
N LYS A 75 4.55 13.14 6.39
CA LYS A 75 4.98 14.43 5.85
C LYS A 75 3.86 15.14 5.07
N ARG A 76 3.14 14.44 4.17
CA ARG A 76 2.13 15.06 3.30
C ARG A 76 0.87 15.43 4.05
N CYS A 77 0.49 14.60 5.02
CA CYS A 77 -0.68 14.84 5.83
C CYS A 77 -0.40 15.71 7.07
N ARG A 78 0.86 16.13 7.28
CA ARG A 78 1.29 17.00 8.40
C ARG A 78 0.94 16.39 9.75
N LEU A 79 1.14 15.09 9.91
CA LEU A 79 0.72 14.36 11.11
C LEU A 79 1.66 14.59 12.30
N ASP A 80 2.86 15.09 12.05
CA ASP A 80 3.79 15.55 13.07
C ASP A 80 3.25 16.75 13.89
N ALA A 81 2.25 17.47 13.37
CA ALA A 81 1.56 18.53 14.08
C ALA A 81 0.47 18.03 15.06
N GLY A 82 0.27 16.72 15.18
CA GLY A 82 -0.68 16.12 16.13
C GLY A 82 -2.16 16.23 15.72
N ILE A 83 -2.44 16.55 14.46
CA ILE A 83 -3.80 16.59 13.91
C ILE A 83 -3.89 15.51 12.81
N GLY A 84 -4.96 14.72 12.82
CA GLY A 84 -5.11 13.52 12.00
C GLY A 84 -4.59 12.28 12.70
N CYS A 85 -4.58 11.15 12.02
CA CYS A 85 -4.13 9.86 12.55
C CYS A 85 -3.54 9.01 11.46
N LEU A 86 -2.44 8.33 11.75
CA LEU A 86 -1.83 7.34 10.87
C LEU A 86 -1.58 6.07 11.67
N VAL A 87 -2.23 4.99 11.30
CA VAL A 87 -2.01 3.67 11.87
C VAL A 87 -1.40 2.77 10.81
N GLY A 88 -0.21 2.25 11.09
CA GLY A 88 0.45 1.23 10.27
C GLY A 88 0.35 -0.14 10.93
N ILE A 89 0.13 -1.19 10.17
CA ILE A 89 0.19 -2.59 10.65
C ILE A 89 1.01 -3.45 9.72
N ASP A 90 1.86 -4.31 10.29
CA ASP A 90 2.63 -5.31 9.56
C ASP A 90 2.95 -6.50 10.46
N LEU A 91 3.18 -7.67 9.85
CA LEU A 91 3.72 -8.85 10.56
C LEU A 91 5.15 -8.62 11.05
N LEU A 92 5.89 -7.76 10.35
CA LEU A 92 7.28 -7.42 10.66
C LEU A 92 7.34 -6.19 11.55
N GLU A 93 8.30 -6.20 12.45
CA GLU A 93 8.63 -5.02 13.25
C GLU A 93 9.00 -3.84 12.34
N THR A 94 8.47 -2.67 12.66
CA THR A 94 8.72 -1.44 11.90
C THR A 94 9.14 -0.34 12.86
N GLU A 95 10.26 0.31 12.58
CA GLU A 95 10.72 1.44 13.39
C GLU A 95 9.71 2.60 13.38
N ALA A 96 9.65 3.33 14.48
CA ALA A 96 8.73 4.46 14.63
C ALA A 96 8.90 5.52 13.52
N VAL A 97 7.77 6.06 13.09
CA VAL A 97 7.68 7.23 12.20
C VAL A 97 6.90 8.32 12.93
N ALA A 98 7.37 9.56 12.88
CA ALA A 98 6.71 10.66 13.56
C ALA A 98 5.24 10.80 13.10
N GLY A 99 4.32 10.94 14.05
CA GLY A 99 2.89 11.07 13.78
C GLY A 99 2.17 9.77 13.39
N SER A 100 2.79 8.59 13.62
CA SER A 100 2.14 7.30 13.38
C SER A 100 2.10 6.41 14.62
N TYR A 101 1.05 5.61 14.71
CA TYR A 101 0.94 4.42 15.55
C TYR A 101 1.29 3.21 14.70
N ILE A 102 2.20 2.36 15.16
CA ILE A 102 2.65 1.19 14.41
C ILE A 102 2.35 -0.06 15.24
N LEU A 103 1.55 -0.94 14.67
CA LEU A 103 1.13 -2.20 15.27
C LEU A 103 1.88 -3.35 14.59
N GLN A 104 2.43 -4.24 15.38
CA GLN A 104 2.97 -5.49 14.87
C GLN A 104 1.95 -6.60 15.09
N GLY A 105 1.36 -7.12 14.02
CA GLY A 105 0.34 -8.15 14.11
C GLY A 105 -0.19 -8.60 12.76
N ASP A 106 -1.07 -9.59 12.82
CA ASP A 106 -1.77 -10.11 11.64
C ASP A 106 -3.11 -9.36 11.48
N ILE A 107 -3.36 -8.84 10.29
CA ILE A 107 -4.61 -8.14 9.96
C ILE A 107 -5.85 -9.06 10.06
N HIS A 108 -5.67 -10.38 10.06
CA HIS A 108 -6.75 -11.33 10.29
C HIS A 108 -7.13 -11.46 11.78
N ASP A 109 -6.30 -10.94 12.69
CA ASP A 109 -6.63 -10.96 14.11
C ASP A 109 -7.67 -9.88 14.41
N PRO A 110 -8.88 -10.24 14.89
CA PRO A 110 -9.90 -9.27 15.25
C PRO A 110 -9.44 -8.24 16.30
N LEU A 111 -8.49 -8.60 17.17
CA LEU A 111 -7.93 -7.69 18.16
C LEU A 111 -7.16 -6.54 17.49
N MET A 112 -6.47 -6.83 16.38
CA MET A 112 -5.76 -5.79 15.62
C MET A 112 -6.73 -4.81 14.97
N LEU A 113 -7.85 -5.31 14.45
CA LEU A 113 -8.90 -4.45 13.90
C LEU A 113 -9.47 -3.49 14.98
N GLU A 114 -9.76 -4.01 16.16
CA GLU A 114 -10.29 -3.19 17.26
C GLU A 114 -9.22 -2.18 17.77
N GLU A 115 -7.96 -2.57 17.82
CA GLU A 115 -6.87 -1.66 18.18
C GLU A 115 -6.69 -0.54 17.15
N ILE A 116 -6.74 -0.85 15.85
CA ILE A 116 -6.73 0.15 14.79
C ILE A 116 -7.93 1.11 14.93
N LYS A 117 -9.14 0.58 15.13
CA LYS A 117 -10.35 1.41 15.32
C LYS A 117 -10.22 2.33 16.54
N SER A 118 -9.60 1.86 17.63
CA SER A 118 -9.39 2.66 18.82
C SER A 118 -8.48 3.86 18.57
N HIS A 119 -7.40 3.68 17.81
CA HIS A 119 -6.50 4.78 17.43
C HIS A 119 -7.13 5.76 16.45
N LEU A 120 -7.98 5.27 15.53
CA LEU A 120 -8.69 6.12 14.58
C LEU A 120 -9.71 7.05 15.23
N GLU A 121 -10.28 6.66 16.37
CA GLU A 121 -11.36 7.42 17.01
C GLU A 121 -12.47 7.81 16.00
N GLY A 122 -12.94 6.83 15.24
CA GLY A 122 -13.93 6.99 14.18
C GLY A 122 -13.58 6.23 12.91
N LYS A 123 -13.93 6.81 11.75
CA LYS A 123 -13.67 6.20 10.44
C LYS A 123 -12.38 6.74 9.81
N ALA A 124 -11.76 5.93 8.95
CA ALA A 124 -10.60 6.34 8.17
C ALA A 124 -11.02 7.09 6.89
N ASP A 125 -10.27 8.11 6.54
CA ASP A 125 -10.41 8.79 5.24
C ASP A 125 -9.76 7.99 4.11
N ILE A 126 -8.66 7.27 4.45
CA ILE A 126 -7.90 6.47 3.47
C ILE A 126 -7.47 5.14 4.08
N VAL A 127 -7.60 4.06 3.31
CA VAL A 127 -6.93 2.78 3.53
C VAL A 127 -5.95 2.52 2.39
N LEU A 128 -4.70 2.30 2.75
CA LEU A 128 -3.61 1.98 1.84
C LEU A 128 -3.13 0.55 2.07
N SER A 129 -2.69 -0.16 1.02
CA SER A 129 -2.10 -1.48 1.14
C SER A 129 -0.97 -1.70 0.15
N ASP A 130 0.25 -1.86 0.66
CA ASP A 130 1.41 -2.34 -0.11
C ASP A 130 1.77 -3.78 0.28
N MET A 131 0.82 -4.52 0.87
CA MET A 131 1.02 -5.91 1.27
C MET A 131 1.52 -6.75 0.09
N ALA A 132 2.49 -7.62 0.37
CA ALA A 132 3.05 -8.53 -0.62
C ALA A 132 3.37 -9.87 0.03
N ALA A 133 2.84 -10.95 -0.52
CA ALA A 133 3.26 -12.28 -0.15
C ALA A 133 4.70 -12.56 -0.62
N ALA A 134 5.42 -13.40 0.12
CA ALA A 134 6.70 -13.91 -0.33
C ALA A 134 6.54 -14.62 -1.68
N THR A 135 7.32 -14.17 -2.68
CA THR A 135 7.25 -14.74 -4.02
C THR A 135 7.82 -16.15 -4.04
N THR A 136 7.08 -17.09 -4.63
CA THR A 136 7.53 -18.47 -4.83
C THR A 136 8.31 -18.64 -6.13
N GLY A 137 8.17 -17.69 -7.06
CA GLY A 137 8.66 -17.77 -8.43
C GLY A 137 7.70 -18.50 -9.38
N HIS A 138 6.62 -19.11 -8.85
CA HIS A 138 5.56 -19.69 -9.63
C HIS A 138 4.44 -18.67 -9.84
N ARG A 139 4.37 -18.12 -11.05
CA ARG A 139 3.47 -16.98 -11.38
C ARG A 139 2.00 -17.18 -10.97
N PRO A 140 1.34 -18.34 -11.23
CA PRO A 140 -0.04 -18.56 -10.82
C PRO A 140 -0.23 -18.48 -9.29
N THR A 141 0.68 -19.10 -8.52
CA THR A 141 0.64 -19.10 -7.06
C THR A 141 0.86 -17.70 -6.50
N ASP A 142 1.85 -16.98 -7.02
CA ASP A 142 2.16 -15.60 -6.58
C ASP A 142 0.99 -14.66 -6.92
N HIS A 143 0.32 -14.91 -8.04
CA HIS A 143 -0.89 -14.19 -8.43
C HIS A 143 -2.04 -14.43 -7.44
N LEU A 144 -2.39 -15.68 -7.16
CA LEU A 144 -3.46 -16.04 -6.21
C LEU A 144 -3.20 -15.46 -4.82
N ARG A 145 -1.96 -15.47 -4.33
CA ARG A 145 -1.59 -14.87 -3.05
C ARG A 145 -1.79 -13.36 -3.04
N THR A 146 -1.42 -12.68 -4.13
CA THR A 146 -1.63 -11.22 -4.24
C THR A 146 -3.12 -10.88 -4.29
N MET A 147 -3.93 -11.71 -4.96
CA MET A 147 -5.38 -11.53 -5.01
C MET A 147 -6.01 -11.70 -3.63
N GLY A 148 -5.58 -12.72 -2.86
CA GLY A 148 -6.05 -12.91 -1.49
C GLY A 148 -5.70 -11.72 -0.58
N LEU A 149 -4.51 -11.15 -0.70
CA LEU A 149 -4.14 -9.94 0.05
C LEU A 149 -4.96 -8.71 -0.35
N LEU A 150 -5.31 -8.58 -1.63
CA LEU A 150 -6.18 -7.50 -2.10
C LEU A 150 -7.60 -7.66 -1.54
N GLU A 151 -8.15 -8.89 -1.54
CA GLU A 151 -9.46 -9.20 -0.97
C GLU A 151 -9.52 -8.83 0.52
N ILE A 152 -8.52 -9.27 1.30
CA ILE A 152 -8.38 -8.91 2.72
C ILE A 152 -8.35 -7.39 2.92
N ALA A 153 -7.59 -6.67 2.08
CA ALA A 153 -7.52 -5.22 2.18
C ALA A 153 -8.85 -4.53 1.86
N ILE A 154 -9.64 -5.08 0.93
CA ILE A 154 -10.99 -4.58 0.59
C ILE A 154 -11.95 -4.82 1.75
N ASP A 155 -11.97 -6.02 2.32
CA ASP A 155 -12.84 -6.36 3.46
C ASP A 155 -12.49 -5.50 4.67
N PHE A 156 -11.21 -5.28 4.94
CA PHE A 156 -10.77 -4.36 5.99
C PHE A 156 -11.23 -2.92 5.71
N ALA A 157 -11.13 -2.45 4.46
CA ALA A 157 -11.56 -1.11 4.09
C ALA A 157 -13.06 -0.89 4.34
N ASP A 158 -13.90 -1.90 4.09
CA ASP A 158 -15.33 -1.84 4.37
C ASP A 158 -15.63 -1.64 5.86
N GLU A 159 -14.80 -2.21 6.72
CA GLU A 159 -14.94 -2.08 8.17
C GLU A 159 -14.61 -0.67 8.69
N VAL A 160 -13.67 0.03 8.06
CA VAL A 160 -13.09 1.25 8.63
C VAL A 160 -13.29 2.52 7.82
N LEU A 161 -13.54 2.46 6.50
CA LEU A 161 -13.66 3.66 5.66
C LEU A 161 -14.87 4.52 6.01
N ALA A 162 -14.68 5.81 5.92
CA ALA A 162 -15.74 6.81 5.90
C ALA A 162 -16.40 6.88 4.51
N ASP A 163 -17.65 7.35 4.43
CA ASP A 163 -18.29 7.72 3.17
C ASP A 163 -17.41 8.71 2.39
N GLY A 164 -17.24 8.50 1.09
CA GLY A 164 -16.35 9.31 0.25
C GLY A 164 -14.86 8.95 0.39
N GLY A 165 -14.53 7.99 1.24
CA GLY A 165 -13.16 7.56 1.51
C GLY A 165 -12.42 7.03 0.29
N VAL A 166 -11.11 6.84 0.45
CA VAL A 166 -10.18 6.42 -0.60
C VAL A 166 -9.54 5.09 -0.23
N PHE A 167 -9.40 4.21 -1.22
CA PHE A 167 -8.69 2.95 -1.11
C PHE A 167 -7.59 2.88 -2.17
N LEU A 168 -6.38 2.53 -1.76
CA LEU A 168 -5.25 2.28 -2.67
C LEU A 168 -4.60 0.96 -2.30
N ALA A 169 -4.56 0.00 -3.22
CA ALA A 169 -3.92 -1.28 -2.95
C ALA A 169 -3.07 -1.77 -4.12
N LYS A 170 -2.01 -2.50 -3.77
CA LYS A 170 -1.19 -3.23 -4.73
C LYS A 170 -2.02 -4.34 -5.39
N ALA A 171 -1.87 -4.44 -6.71
CA ALA A 171 -2.44 -5.50 -7.53
C ALA A 171 -1.42 -5.94 -8.59
N PHE A 172 -1.69 -7.04 -9.28
CA PHE A 172 -0.89 -7.48 -10.41
C PHE A 172 -1.62 -7.24 -11.73
N ARG A 173 -0.86 -6.81 -12.73
CA ARG A 173 -1.40 -6.57 -14.08
C ARG A 173 -1.94 -7.86 -14.69
N GLY A 174 -3.17 -7.82 -15.20
CA GLY A 174 -3.85 -8.98 -15.77
C GLY A 174 -4.46 -9.91 -14.73
N GLY A 175 -4.48 -9.47 -13.48
CA GLY A 175 -4.80 -10.32 -12.37
C GLY A 175 -5.78 -9.81 -11.35
N ALA A 176 -6.30 -8.60 -11.45
CA ALA A 176 -7.50 -8.33 -10.68
C ALA A 176 -8.60 -9.19 -11.32
N ASP A 177 -9.04 -10.21 -10.62
CA ASP A 177 -10.18 -11.00 -11.04
C ASP A 177 -11.33 -10.02 -11.34
N LYS A 178 -12.07 -10.30 -12.39
CA LYS A 178 -13.26 -9.47 -12.73
C LYS A 178 -14.19 -9.32 -11.54
N SER A 179 -14.21 -10.31 -10.63
CA SER A 179 -14.96 -10.27 -9.38
C SER A 179 -14.48 -9.16 -8.42
N LEU A 180 -13.17 -9.04 -8.17
CA LEU A 180 -12.65 -8.00 -7.25
C LEU A 180 -12.76 -6.59 -7.85
N LEU A 181 -12.57 -6.45 -9.16
CA LEU A 181 -12.85 -5.18 -9.84
C LEU A 181 -14.34 -4.84 -9.82
N GLY A 182 -15.22 -5.84 -10.00
CA GLY A 182 -16.66 -5.70 -9.85
C GLY A 182 -17.02 -5.18 -8.45
N LEU A 183 -16.47 -5.83 -7.43
CA LEU A 183 -16.67 -5.46 -6.03
C LEU A 183 -16.22 -4.01 -5.73
N LEU A 184 -15.05 -3.60 -6.22
CA LEU A 184 -14.59 -2.21 -6.07
C LEU A 184 -15.48 -1.22 -6.81
N ASN A 185 -15.94 -1.55 -8.03
CA ASN A 185 -16.84 -0.67 -8.79
C ASN A 185 -18.25 -0.58 -8.17
N GLU A 186 -18.68 -1.56 -7.37
CA GLU A 186 -19.91 -1.51 -6.59
C GLU A 186 -19.79 -0.63 -5.35
N ARG A 187 -18.60 -0.56 -4.76
CA ARG A 187 -18.32 0.11 -3.47
C ARG A 187 -17.73 1.51 -3.61
N PHE A 188 -17.21 1.87 -4.78
CA PHE A 188 -16.58 3.16 -5.01
C PHE A 188 -17.10 3.83 -6.28
N GLU A 189 -17.20 5.14 -6.26
CA GLU A 189 -17.62 5.93 -7.43
C GLU A 189 -16.67 5.79 -8.61
N LYS A 190 -15.37 5.60 -8.33
CA LYS A 190 -14.35 5.57 -9.37
C LYS A 190 -13.19 4.66 -9.00
N VAL A 191 -12.82 3.76 -9.92
CA VAL A 191 -11.66 2.87 -9.80
C VAL A 191 -10.68 3.12 -10.96
N LYS A 192 -9.40 3.24 -10.65
CA LYS A 192 -8.32 3.45 -11.63
C LYS A 192 -7.17 2.49 -11.39
N HIS A 193 -6.58 1.99 -12.48
CA HIS A 193 -5.29 1.30 -12.44
C HIS A 193 -4.14 2.31 -12.52
N LEU A 194 -3.18 2.21 -11.62
CA LEU A 194 -2.00 3.05 -11.58
C LEU A 194 -0.73 2.22 -11.80
N LYS A 195 0.20 2.78 -12.55
CA LYS A 195 1.54 2.24 -12.73
C LYS A 195 2.54 3.36 -12.50
N PRO A 196 3.04 3.55 -11.26
CA PRO A 196 4.04 4.59 -10.98
C PRO A 196 5.35 4.30 -11.73
N ALA A 197 6.05 5.34 -12.17
CA ALA A 197 7.32 5.21 -12.90
C ALA A 197 8.40 4.50 -12.07
N ALA A 198 8.34 4.63 -10.73
CA ALA A 198 9.20 3.88 -9.84
C ALA A 198 8.91 2.38 -9.79
N SER A 199 7.79 1.87 -10.31
CA SER A 199 7.63 0.43 -10.57
C SER A 199 8.53 0.01 -11.72
N ARG A 200 9.18 -1.16 -11.58
CA ARG A 200 10.02 -1.68 -12.67
C ARG A 200 9.17 -1.96 -13.91
N VAL A 201 9.73 -1.68 -15.08
CA VAL A 201 9.02 -1.84 -16.37
C VAL A 201 8.56 -3.29 -16.56
N GLU A 202 9.42 -4.25 -16.24
CA GLU A 202 9.13 -5.69 -16.34
C GLU A 202 8.25 -6.24 -15.21
N SER A 203 8.00 -5.46 -14.16
CA SER A 203 7.16 -5.91 -13.05
C SER A 203 5.69 -5.91 -13.45
N VAL A 204 4.99 -6.98 -13.09
CA VAL A 204 3.52 -7.08 -13.23
C VAL A 204 2.77 -6.25 -12.18
N GLU A 205 3.49 -5.70 -11.20
CA GLU A 205 2.93 -4.88 -10.13
C GLU A 205 2.27 -3.62 -10.65
N THR A 206 1.07 -3.38 -10.21
CA THR A 206 0.25 -2.17 -10.42
C THR A 206 -0.42 -1.80 -9.10
N TYR A 207 -1.20 -0.73 -9.10
CA TYR A 207 -2.03 -0.33 -7.96
C TYR A 207 -3.45 -0.04 -8.45
N LEU A 208 -4.42 -0.31 -7.59
CA LEU A 208 -5.82 0.08 -7.76
C LEU A 208 -6.09 1.25 -6.84
N LEU A 209 -6.46 2.40 -7.41
CA LEU A 209 -6.94 3.56 -6.69
C LEU A 209 -8.45 3.66 -6.85
N ALA A 210 -9.17 3.47 -5.76
CA ALA A 210 -10.61 3.61 -5.69
C ALA A 210 -10.97 4.82 -4.83
N THR A 211 -11.87 5.68 -5.30
CA THR A 211 -12.25 6.93 -4.65
C THR A 211 -13.77 7.06 -4.57
N GLY A 212 -14.25 7.74 -3.52
CA GLY A 212 -15.67 7.91 -3.29
C GLY A 212 -16.33 6.62 -2.76
N TYR A 213 -15.87 6.14 -1.59
CA TYR A 213 -16.45 4.95 -0.97
C TYR A 213 -17.94 5.15 -0.68
N LEU A 214 -18.76 4.21 -1.10
CA LEU A 214 -20.19 4.16 -0.89
C LEU A 214 -20.50 3.10 0.16
N ARG A 215 -20.99 3.49 1.31
CA ARG A 215 -21.36 2.54 2.34
C ARG A 215 -22.48 1.62 1.82
N VAL A 216 -22.38 0.31 2.09
CA VAL A 216 -23.29 -0.73 1.57
C VAL A 216 -24.78 -0.37 1.77
N GLU A 217 -25.15 0.27 2.88
CA GLU A 217 -26.52 0.74 3.15
C GLU A 217 -27.07 1.77 2.13
N LYS A 218 -26.15 2.53 1.47
CA LYS A 218 -26.55 3.48 0.40
C LYS A 218 -26.55 2.85 -0.98
N ALA A 219 -25.72 1.82 -1.19
CA ALA A 219 -25.65 1.13 -2.48
C ALA A 219 -26.92 0.33 -2.79
N GLU A 220 -27.60 -0.20 -1.78
CA GLU A 220 -28.89 -0.87 -1.95
C GLU A 220 -30.03 0.11 -2.29
N LYS A 221 -30.05 1.30 -1.67
CA LYS A 221 -31.06 2.34 -1.93
C LYS A 221 -30.89 3.08 -3.27
N ALA A 222 -29.75 2.99 -3.91
CA ALA A 222 -29.50 3.60 -5.22
C ALA A 222 -29.86 2.65 -6.38
N ARG A 223 -30.24 1.38 -6.07
CA ARG A 223 -30.65 0.36 -7.06
C ARG A 223 -32.18 0.18 -7.13
N ASP A 224 -32.91 0.76 -6.19
CA ASP A 224 -34.37 0.86 -6.18
C ASP A 224 -34.82 2.23 -6.78
#